data_dd27a1f852f698564f45a6f09ae330d0
#
_entry.id   dd27a1f852f698564f45a6f09ae330d0
#
_cell.length_a   1.000
_cell.length_b   1.000
_cell.length_c   1.000
_cell.angle_alpha   90.00
_cell.angle_beta   90.00
_cell.angle_gamma   90.00
#
_symmetry.space_group_name_H-M   'P 1'
#
loop_
_entity.id
_entity.type
_entity.pdbx_description
1 polymer ?
#
loop_
_entity_poly.entity_id
_entity_poly.type
_entity_poly.pdbx_seq_one_letter_code
_entity_poly.pdbx_strand_id
1 'polypeptide(L)'
;MNNKEFWYDVMRSGAIIGIIMAISHVFERYVLFYSDLQLGTASVILCGEMLVACVVFVWLLVRFSRRRAAACDPRIGYSYGVALSYILVVSMFAGVIVGVGGTLLTSIVGYDNYVVGVVERLDEVRMLYSNMGINSSELKVFDEVVHAVRTSTQPSMLSNVFAAFNNYILFGGLPGLIIAGIVSRKPEVQNMEF
;
A
#
# COMPACT_ATOMS: atom_id res chain seq x y z
N MET A 1 25.96 13.16 -7.95
CA MET A 1 25.21 12.39 -6.93
C MET A 1 25.78 10.97 -6.90
N ASN A 2 26.21 10.47 -5.76
CA ASN A 2 26.76 9.13 -5.65
C ASN A 2 25.62 8.09 -5.75
N ASN A 3 25.65 7.25 -6.80
CA ASN A 3 24.61 6.25 -7.05
C ASN A 3 24.40 5.29 -5.86
N LYS A 4 25.47 4.97 -5.13
CA LYS A 4 25.41 4.07 -3.97
C LYS A 4 24.59 4.68 -2.82
N GLU A 5 24.77 5.96 -2.54
CA GLU A 5 24.02 6.67 -1.49
C GLU A 5 22.55 6.82 -1.83
N PHE A 6 22.24 7.05 -3.12
CA PHE A 6 20.86 7.08 -3.57
C PHE A 6 20.13 5.76 -3.31
N TRP A 7 20.70 4.66 -3.78
CA TRP A 7 20.09 3.36 -3.62
C TRP A 7 20.00 2.91 -2.15
N TYR A 8 21.00 3.21 -1.35
CA TYR A 8 20.96 2.93 0.10
C TYR A 8 19.81 3.68 0.79
N ASP A 9 19.64 4.96 0.49
CA ASP A 9 18.58 5.79 1.07
C ASP A 9 17.18 5.33 0.62
N VAL A 10 17.03 4.99 -0.66
CA VAL A 10 15.80 4.45 -1.23
C VAL A 10 15.43 3.13 -0.55
N MET A 11 16.36 2.17 -0.48
CA MET A 11 16.09 0.87 0.14
C MET A 11 15.74 1.02 1.62
N ARG A 12 16.46 1.85 2.35
CA ARG A 12 16.18 2.12 3.76
C ARG A 12 14.81 2.75 3.96
N SER A 13 14.48 3.79 3.20
CA SER A 13 13.21 4.50 3.32
C SER A 13 12.04 3.62 2.90
N GLY A 14 12.20 2.88 1.78
CA GLY A 14 11.20 1.93 1.29
C GLY A 14 11.00 0.76 2.25
N ALA A 15 12.07 0.26 2.90
CA ALA A 15 11.95 -0.80 3.90
C ALA A 15 11.16 -0.33 5.13
N ILE A 16 11.42 0.86 5.63
CA ILE A 16 10.69 1.41 6.78
C ILE A 16 9.21 1.57 6.46
N ILE A 17 8.89 2.19 5.32
CA ILE A 17 7.50 2.34 4.87
C ILE A 17 6.86 0.97 4.65
N GLY A 18 7.55 0.08 3.94
CA GLY A 18 7.04 -1.25 3.60
C GLY A 18 6.72 -2.10 4.83
N ILE A 19 7.57 -2.08 5.87
CA ILE A 19 7.32 -2.80 7.12
C ILE A 19 6.09 -2.23 7.84
N ILE A 20 5.98 -0.90 7.95
CA ILE A 20 4.84 -0.25 8.60
C ILE A 20 3.54 -0.60 7.86
N MET A 21 3.56 -0.51 6.54
CA MET A 21 2.39 -0.84 5.72
C MET A 21 2.08 -2.35 5.71
N ALA A 22 3.09 -3.21 5.81
CA ALA A 22 2.87 -4.65 5.94
C ALA A 22 2.18 -5.01 7.26
N ILE A 23 2.57 -4.36 8.37
CA ILE A 23 1.89 -4.53 9.66
C ILE A 23 0.43 -4.08 9.57
N SER A 24 0.17 -2.91 8.98
CA SER A 24 -1.18 -2.40 8.71
C SER A 24 -2.01 -3.41 7.90
N HIS A 25 -1.46 -3.96 6.83
CA HIS A 25 -2.11 -4.95 5.99
C HIS A 25 -2.38 -6.30 6.70
N VAL A 26 -1.48 -6.72 7.60
CA VAL A 26 -1.72 -7.89 8.47
C VAL A 26 -2.88 -7.62 9.41
N PHE A 27 -2.95 -6.44 10.02
CA PHE A 27 -4.05 -6.04 10.90
C PHE A 27 -5.38 -5.99 10.14
N GLU A 28 -5.41 -5.39 8.96
CA GLU A 28 -6.58 -5.37 8.07
C GLU A 28 -7.12 -6.78 7.81
N ARG A 29 -6.24 -7.69 7.38
CA ARG A 29 -6.62 -9.09 7.11
C ARG A 29 -7.10 -9.82 8.35
N TYR A 30 -6.46 -9.59 9.50
CA TYR A 30 -6.88 -10.17 10.76
C TYR A 30 -8.30 -9.73 11.13
N VAL A 31 -8.57 -8.43 11.10
CA VAL A 31 -9.90 -7.88 11.41
C VAL A 31 -10.95 -8.39 10.42
N LEU A 32 -10.62 -8.45 9.14
CA LEU A 32 -11.58 -8.80 8.10
C LEU A 32 -11.91 -10.29 8.08
N PHE A 33 -10.94 -11.18 8.25
CA PHE A 33 -11.12 -12.61 7.97
C PHE A 33 -10.95 -13.54 9.18
N TYR A 34 -10.42 -13.05 10.30
CA TYR A 34 -10.11 -13.89 11.45
C TYR A 34 -10.73 -13.40 12.76
N SER A 35 -11.40 -12.23 12.75
CA SER A 35 -12.08 -11.74 13.95
C SER A 35 -13.56 -12.12 13.92
N ASP A 36 -14.14 -12.37 15.10
CA ASP A 36 -15.58 -12.62 15.30
C ASP A 36 -16.41 -11.33 15.27
N LEU A 37 -15.83 -10.23 14.76
CA LEU A 37 -16.51 -8.95 14.70
C LEU A 37 -17.58 -8.97 13.61
N GLN A 38 -18.76 -8.42 13.93
CA GLN A 38 -19.80 -8.20 12.92
C GLN A 38 -19.27 -7.31 11.80
N LEU A 39 -19.70 -7.56 10.57
CA LEU A 39 -19.24 -6.86 9.36
C LEU A 39 -19.30 -5.32 9.50
N GLY A 40 -20.37 -4.78 10.10
CA GLY A 40 -20.51 -3.34 10.31
C GLY A 40 -19.42 -2.76 11.21
N THR A 41 -19.12 -3.43 12.33
CA THR A 41 -18.06 -3.02 13.26
C THR A 41 -16.68 -3.16 12.60
N ALA A 42 -16.43 -4.29 11.93
CA ALA A 42 -15.19 -4.52 11.19
C ALA A 42 -14.96 -3.42 10.14
N SER A 43 -15.99 -3.06 9.37
CA SER A 43 -15.91 -2.01 8.34
C SER A 43 -15.54 -0.65 8.92
N VAL A 44 -16.11 -0.26 10.06
CA VAL A 44 -15.78 1.02 10.73
C VAL A 44 -14.31 1.04 11.18
N ILE A 45 -13.84 -0.07 11.78
CA ILE A 45 -12.44 -0.20 12.21
C ILE A 45 -11.49 -0.12 11.01
N LEU A 46 -11.82 -0.83 9.92
CA LEU A 46 -10.99 -0.85 8.71
C LEU A 46 -10.97 0.49 7.99
N CYS A 47 -12.10 1.22 7.93
CA CYS A 47 -12.12 2.58 7.39
C CYS A 47 -11.21 3.52 8.21
N GLY A 48 -11.26 3.43 9.53
CA GLY A 48 -10.39 4.21 10.42
C GLY A 48 -8.91 3.85 10.22
N GLU A 49 -8.60 2.57 10.17
CA GLU A 49 -7.25 2.05 9.94
C GLU A 49 -6.70 2.51 8.58
N MET A 50 -7.47 2.36 7.51
CA MET A 50 -7.07 2.78 6.16
C MET A 50 -6.76 4.29 6.10
N LEU A 51 -7.56 5.14 6.75
CA LEU A 51 -7.28 6.57 6.83
C LEU A 51 -5.96 6.85 7.56
N VAL A 52 -5.72 6.19 8.69
CA VAL A 52 -4.47 6.31 9.45
C VAL A 52 -3.29 5.83 8.60
N ALA A 53 -3.41 4.68 7.95
CA ALA A 53 -2.37 4.13 7.08
C ALA A 53 -2.03 5.08 5.93
N CYS A 54 -3.04 5.66 5.25
CA CYS A 54 -2.83 6.65 4.20
C CYS A 54 -2.10 7.90 4.71
N VAL A 55 -2.51 8.44 5.86
CA VAL A 55 -1.85 9.61 6.46
C VAL A 55 -0.40 9.30 6.82
N VAL A 56 -0.15 8.17 7.47
CA VAL A 56 1.20 7.73 7.84
C VAL A 56 2.08 7.52 6.60
N PHE A 57 1.54 6.87 5.56
CA PHE A 57 2.25 6.64 4.31
C PHE A 57 2.68 7.96 3.65
N VAL A 58 1.76 8.89 3.45
CA VAL A 58 2.03 10.21 2.84
C VAL A 58 3.00 11.01 3.71
N TRP A 59 2.81 11.01 5.04
CA TRP A 59 3.71 11.69 5.97
C TRP A 59 5.15 11.17 5.90
N LEU A 60 5.32 9.84 5.83
CA LEU A 60 6.64 9.22 5.69
C LEU A 60 7.28 9.57 4.34
N LEU A 61 6.52 9.55 3.24
CA LEU A 61 7.00 9.97 1.92
C LEU A 61 7.49 11.43 1.96
N VAL A 62 6.72 12.34 2.54
CA VAL A 62 7.11 13.76 2.69
C VAL A 62 8.37 13.87 3.53
N ARG A 63 8.41 13.18 4.68
CA ARG A 63 9.55 13.23 5.60
C ARG A 63 10.85 12.75 4.95
N PHE A 64 10.83 11.61 4.27
CA PHE A 64 12.01 11.05 3.64
C PHE A 64 12.42 11.87 2.41
N SER A 65 11.48 12.35 1.61
CA SER A 65 11.77 13.22 0.47
C SER A 65 12.39 14.54 0.90
N ARG A 66 11.89 15.17 1.97
CA ARG A 66 12.50 16.39 2.56
C ARG A 66 13.90 16.12 3.08
N ARG A 67 14.11 15.01 3.78
CA ARG A 67 15.44 14.61 4.26
C ARG A 67 16.41 14.42 3.09
N ARG A 68 15.96 13.76 2.03
CA ARG A 68 16.77 13.55 0.83
C ARG A 68 17.09 14.86 0.13
N ALA A 69 16.10 15.74 -0.04
CA ALA A 69 16.29 17.06 -0.61
C ALA A 69 17.29 17.91 0.22
N ALA A 70 17.25 17.80 1.55
CA ALA A 70 18.17 18.52 2.42
C ALA A 70 19.62 18.02 2.31
N ALA A 71 19.83 16.75 1.98
CA ALA A 71 21.14 16.15 1.80
C ALA A 71 21.77 16.43 0.42
N CYS A 72 21.02 17.01 -0.54
CA CYS A 72 21.54 17.38 -1.85
C CYS A 72 22.30 18.70 -1.80
N ASP A 73 23.41 18.79 -2.55
CA ASP A 73 24.20 20.02 -2.68
C ASP A 73 23.32 21.19 -3.19
N PRO A 74 23.25 22.31 -2.45
CA PRO A 74 22.48 23.47 -2.84
C PRO A 74 22.85 24.03 -4.24
N ARG A 75 24.11 23.86 -4.66
CA ARG A 75 24.60 24.31 -5.96
C ARG A 75 24.00 23.55 -7.12
N ILE A 76 23.67 22.28 -6.93
CA ILE A 76 23.09 21.41 -7.95
C ILE A 76 21.55 21.53 -7.93
N GLY A 77 20.99 21.86 -6.75
CA GLY A 77 19.56 21.87 -6.52
C GLY A 77 18.98 20.45 -6.42
N TYR A 78 17.66 20.39 -6.30
CA TYR A 78 16.92 19.11 -6.26
C TYR A 78 15.72 19.22 -7.21
N SER A 79 15.90 18.75 -8.45
CA SER A 79 14.89 18.91 -9.47
C SER A 79 13.62 18.09 -9.20
N TYR A 80 12.50 18.54 -9.74
CA TYR A 80 11.21 17.84 -9.63
C TYR A 80 11.29 16.38 -10.09
N GLY A 81 11.93 16.11 -11.24
CA GLY A 81 12.06 14.76 -11.76
C GLY A 81 12.86 13.83 -10.85
N VAL A 82 13.93 14.33 -10.22
CA VAL A 82 14.73 13.56 -9.24
C VAL A 82 13.90 13.28 -7.98
N ALA A 83 13.13 14.25 -7.50
CA ALA A 83 12.24 14.11 -6.36
C ALA A 83 11.16 13.04 -6.62
N LEU A 84 10.49 13.15 -7.78
CA LEU A 84 9.44 12.21 -8.18
C LEU A 84 10.01 10.79 -8.36
N SER A 85 11.14 10.65 -9.02
CA SER A 85 11.81 9.35 -9.18
C SER A 85 12.15 8.71 -7.84
N TYR A 86 12.66 9.50 -6.89
CA TYR A 86 12.94 9.01 -5.54
C TYR A 86 11.67 8.47 -4.85
N ILE A 87 10.58 9.23 -4.90
CA ILE A 87 9.30 8.84 -4.28
C ILE A 87 8.75 7.55 -4.91
N LEU A 88 8.76 7.47 -6.24
CA LEU A 88 8.27 6.28 -6.95
C LEU A 88 9.08 5.04 -6.58
N VAL A 89 10.42 5.13 -6.59
CA VAL A 89 11.28 3.97 -6.29
C VAL A 89 11.14 3.57 -4.82
N VAL A 90 11.01 4.51 -3.88
CA VAL A 90 10.72 4.22 -2.47
C VAL A 90 9.38 3.49 -2.33
N SER A 91 8.34 3.94 -3.03
CA SER A 91 7.02 3.30 -3.02
C SER A 91 7.05 1.90 -3.62
N MET A 92 7.81 1.69 -4.71
CA MET A 92 8.03 0.37 -5.31
C MET A 92 8.65 -0.61 -4.30
N PHE A 93 9.71 -0.20 -3.60
CA PHE A 93 10.35 -1.03 -2.57
C PHE A 93 9.39 -1.34 -1.41
N ALA A 94 8.60 -0.35 -0.97
CA ALA A 94 7.58 -0.58 0.03
C ALA A 94 6.55 -1.63 -0.44
N GLY A 95 6.09 -1.54 -1.68
CA GLY A 95 5.18 -2.51 -2.28
C GLY A 95 5.73 -3.93 -2.33
N VAL A 96 7.02 -4.10 -2.65
CA VAL A 96 7.68 -5.42 -2.61
C VAL A 96 7.61 -6.02 -1.21
N ILE A 97 7.93 -5.24 -0.18
CA ILE A 97 7.90 -5.72 1.23
C ILE A 97 6.48 -6.08 1.66
N VAL A 98 5.50 -5.27 1.31
CA VAL A 98 4.08 -5.58 1.61
C VAL A 98 3.63 -6.85 0.90
N GLY A 99 3.98 -7.04 -0.37
CA GLY A 99 3.65 -8.24 -1.12
C GLY A 99 4.27 -9.52 -0.54
N VAL A 100 5.53 -9.44 -0.11
CA VAL A 100 6.20 -10.53 0.63
C VAL A 100 5.50 -10.78 1.97
N GLY A 101 5.24 -9.72 2.74
CA GLY A 101 4.56 -9.82 4.04
C GLY A 101 3.17 -10.46 3.94
N GLY A 102 2.39 -10.07 2.92
CA GLY A 102 1.08 -10.66 2.65
C GLY A 102 1.14 -12.16 2.29
N THR A 103 2.15 -12.56 1.52
CA THR A 103 2.37 -13.99 1.19
C THR A 103 2.78 -14.79 2.42
N LEU A 104 3.70 -14.26 3.23
CA LEU A 104 4.13 -14.93 4.47
C LEU A 104 2.95 -15.11 5.43
N LEU A 105 2.11 -14.10 5.61
CA LEU A 105 0.91 -14.22 6.44
C LEU A 105 0.00 -15.35 5.94
N THR A 106 -0.31 -15.37 4.65
CA THR A 106 -1.17 -16.40 4.06
C THR A 106 -0.56 -17.80 4.20
N SER A 107 0.79 -17.90 4.14
CA SER A 107 1.48 -19.19 4.34
C SER A 107 1.47 -19.65 5.81
N ILE A 108 1.51 -18.72 6.77
CA ILE A 108 1.48 -19.04 8.20
C ILE A 108 0.08 -19.46 8.65
N VAL A 109 -0.94 -18.72 8.20
CA VAL A 109 -2.33 -18.96 8.61
C VAL A 109 -2.97 -20.12 7.84
N GLY A 110 -2.48 -20.39 6.64
CA GLY A 110 -3.05 -21.32 5.67
C GLY A 110 -4.04 -20.68 4.72
N TYR A 111 -3.89 -20.99 3.43
CA TYR A 111 -4.74 -20.44 2.40
C TYR A 111 -6.22 -20.88 2.56
N ASP A 112 -6.45 -22.09 3.00
CA ASP A 112 -7.81 -22.62 3.21
C ASP A 112 -8.55 -21.81 4.29
N ASN A 113 -7.89 -21.47 5.40
CA ASN A 113 -8.46 -20.62 6.44
C ASN A 113 -8.79 -19.21 5.91
N TYR A 114 -7.93 -18.67 5.06
CA TYR A 114 -8.20 -17.40 4.38
C TYR A 114 -9.44 -17.49 3.49
N VAL A 115 -9.58 -18.55 2.69
CA VAL A 115 -10.75 -18.80 1.83
C VAL A 115 -12.02 -18.92 2.67
N VAL A 116 -11.99 -19.65 3.78
CA VAL A 116 -13.14 -19.77 4.71
C VAL A 116 -13.56 -18.38 5.20
N GLY A 117 -12.64 -17.57 5.73
CA GLY A 117 -12.94 -16.24 6.23
C GLY A 117 -13.52 -15.31 5.15
N VAL A 118 -13.00 -15.37 3.91
CA VAL A 118 -13.54 -14.60 2.77
C VAL A 118 -14.98 -15.02 2.46
N VAL A 119 -15.24 -16.33 2.41
CA VAL A 119 -16.58 -16.86 2.13
C VAL A 119 -17.57 -16.45 3.21
N GLU A 120 -17.21 -16.55 4.49
CA GLU A 120 -18.06 -16.12 5.60
C GLU A 120 -18.45 -14.65 5.49
N ARG A 121 -17.50 -13.78 5.14
CA ARG A 121 -17.78 -12.35 4.92
C ARG A 121 -18.68 -12.08 3.70
N LEU A 122 -18.50 -12.84 2.62
CA LEU A 122 -19.39 -12.75 1.45
C LEU A 122 -20.82 -13.18 1.81
N ASP A 123 -20.96 -14.23 2.62
CA ASP A 123 -22.28 -14.71 3.07
C ASP A 123 -22.96 -13.70 4.00
N GLU A 124 -22.21 -13.00 4.89
CA GLU A 124 -22.73 -11.89 5.70
C GLU A 124 -23.25 -10.74 4.81
N VAL A 125 -22.44 -10.33 3.81
CA VAL A 125 -22.85 -9.29 2.85
C VAL A 125 -24.10 -9.73 2.09
N ARG A 126 -24.14 -10.96 1.59
CA ARG A 126 -25.31 -11.54 0.90
C ARG A 126 -26.57 -11.49 1.75
N MET A 127 -26.48 -11.86 3.05
CA MET A 127 -27.61 -11.77 3.98
C MET A 127 -28.11 -10.33 4.15
N LEU A 128 -27.21 -9.35 4.25
CA LEU A 128 -27.59 -7.94 4.34
C LEU A 128 -28.35 -7.49 3.08
N TYR A 129 -27.88 -7.84 1.89
CA TYR A 129 -28.52 -7.51 0.62
C TYR A 129 -29.91 -8.20 0.48
N SER A 130 -30.01 -9.45 0.90
CA SER A 130 -31.29 -10.19 0.92
C SER A 130 -32.32 -9.50 1.84
N ASN A 131 -31.88 -9.05 3.02
CA ASN A 131 -32.74 -8.32 3.98
C ASN A 131 -33.18 -6.94 3.46
N MET A 132 -32.42 -6.32 2.56
CA MET A 132 -32.79 -5.07 1.89
C MET A 132 -33.76 -5.27 0.71
N GLY A 133 -34.18 -6.51 0.41
CA GLY A 133 -35.13 -6.81 -0.64
C GLY A 133 -34.54 -6.78 -2.05
N ILE A 134 -33.23 -6.95 -2.18
CA ILE A 134 -32.54 -6.98 -3.47
C ILE A 134 -32.91 -8.25 -4.25
N ASN A 135 -33.09 -8.10 -5.56
CA ASN A 135 -33.58 -9.14 -6.45
C ASN A 135 -32.69 -10.39 -6.45
N SER A 136 -33.32 -11.55 -6.58
CA SER A 136 -32.64 -12.85 -6.63
C SER A 136 -31.61 -12.99 -7.77
N SER A 137 -31.74 -12.22 -8.87
CA SER A 137 -30.76 -12.19 -9.96
C SER A 137 -29.44 -11.53 -9.55
N GLU A 138 -29.47 -10.52 -8.69
CA GLU A 138 -28.26 -9.86 -8.18
C GLU A 138 -27.59 -10.71 -7.11
N LEU A 139 -28.36 -11.48 -6.32
CA LEU A 139 -27.83 -12.43 -5.36
C LEU A 139 -27.05 -13.58 -6.00
N LYS A 140 -27.37 -13.96 -7.24
CA LYS A 140 -26.60 -14.97 -8.01
C LYS A 140 -25.14 -14.58 -8.23
N VAL A 141 -24.85 -13.28 -8.36
CA VAL A 141 -23.46 -12.78 -8.47
C VAL A 141 -22.64 -13.17 -7.24
N PHE A 142 -23.23 -13.13 -6.05
CA PHE A 142 -22.54 -13.58 -4.83
C PHE A 142 -22.24 -15.09 -4.87
N ASP A 143 -23.17 -15.90 -5.37
CA ASP A 143 -22.97 -17.35 -5.49
C ASP A 143 -21.81 -17.66 -6.46
N GLU A 144 -21.73 -16.92 -7.58
CA GLU A 144 -20.63 -17.04 -8.54
C GLU A 144 -19.29 -16.62 -7.94
N VAL A 145 -19.26 -15.50 -7.18
CA VAL A 145 -18.05 -15.03 -6.50
C VAL A 145 -17.61 -16.02 -5.42
N VAL A 146 -18.53 -16.52 -4.60
CA VAL A 146 -18.24 -17.54 -3.58
C VAL A 146 -17.69 -18.81 -4.24
N HIS A 147 -18.28 -19.26 -5.33
CA HIS A 147 -17.77 -20.42 -6.08
C HIS A 147 -16.36 -20.17 -6.61
N ALA A 148 -16.12 -19.00 -7.21
CA ALA A 148 -14.81 -18.62 -7.73
C ALA A 148 -13.75 -18.55 -6.61
N VAL A 149 -14.10 -18.03 -5.42
CA VAL A 149 -13.21 -17.99 -4.27
C VAL A 149 -12.87 -19.40 -3.78
N ARG A 150 -13.87 -20.26 -3.63
CA ARG A 150 -13.69 -21.66 -3.17
C ARG A 150 -12.84 -22.51 -4.12
N THR A 151 -12.90 -22.22 -5.42
CA THR A 151 -12.13 -22.94 -6.45
C THR A 151 -10.80 -22.27 -6.78
N SER A 152 -10.52 -21.11 -6.18
CA SER A 152 -9.27 -20.39 -6.41
C SER A 152 -8.08 -21.11 -5.80
N THR A 153 -6.97 -21.05 -6.48
CA THR A 153 -5.67 -21.53 -5.96
C THR A 153 -4.91 -20.40 -5.32
N GLN A 154 -4.09 -20.74 -4.32
CA GLN A 154 -3.24 -19.75 -3.67
C GLN A 154 -2.38 -19.00 -4.71
N PRO A 155 -2.46 -17.66 -4.77
CA PRO A 155 -1.61 -16.88 -5.66
C PRO A 155 -0.13 -17.10 -5.34
N SER A 156 0.71 -17.17 -6.38
CA SER A 156 2.14 -17.28 -6.16
C SER A 156 2.70 -16.03 -5.46
N MET A 157 3.79 -16.21 -4.72
CA MET A 157 4.50 -15.09 -4.08
C MET A 157 4.81 -13.97 -5.10
N LEU A 158 5.24 -14.36 -6.30
CA LEU A 158 5.56 -13.40 -7.35
C LEU A 158 4.33 -12.59 -7.79
N SER A 159 3.17 -13.23 -7.93
CA SER A 159 1.90 -12.56 -8.26
C SER A 159 1.51 -11.54 -7.18
N ASN A 160 1.61 -11.90 -5.89
CA ASN A 160 1.31 -11.01 -4.78
C ASN A 160 2.28 -9.81 -4.73
N VAL A 161 3.56 -10.06 -4.94
CA VAL A 161 4.59 -9.00 -4.99
C VAL A 161 4.32 -8.06 -6.17
N PHE A 162 3.99 -8.58 -7.34
CA PHE A 162 3.68 -7.75 -8.51
C PHE A 162 2.41 -6.91 -8.30
N ALA A 163 1.38 -7.49 -7.72
CA ALA A 163 0.15 -6.77 -7.40
C ALA A 163 0.40 -5.63 -6.40
N ALA A 164 1.11 -5.92 -5.30
CA ALA A 164 1.48 -4.91 -4.31
C ALA A 164 2.39 -3.82 -4.90
N PHE A 165 3.39 -4.20 -5.69
CA PHE A 165 4.29 -3.29 -6.39
C PHE A 165 3.51 -2.28 -7.26
N ASN A 166 2.59 -2.76 -8.11
CA ASN A 166 1.79 -1.89 -8.96
C ASN A 166 0.88 -0.95 -8.15
N ASN A 167 0.23 -1.48 -7.11
CA ASN A 167 -0.61 -0.69 -6.23
C ASN A 167 0.19 0.44 -5.55
N TYR A 168 1.37 0.13 -5.01
CA TYR A 168 2.20 1.12 -4.32
C TYR A 168 2.80 2.17 -5.26
N ILE A 169 3.03 1.85 -6.55
CA ILE A 169 3.38 2.87 -7.56
C ILE A 169 2.23 3.87 -7.72
N LEU A 170 1.00 3.39 -7.82
CA LEU A 170 -0.17 4.27 -7.95
C LEU A 170 -0.41 5.09 -6.68
N PHE A 171 -0.41 4.45 -5.51
CA PHE A 171 -0.59 5.11 -4.22
C PHE A 171 0.53 6.09 -3.87
N GLY A 172 1.77 5.80 -4.28
CA GLY A 172 2.90 6.71 -4.10
C GLY A 172 3.01 7.76 -5.19
N GLY A 173 2.61 7.43 -6.41
CA GLY A 173 2.67 8.32 -7.57
C GLY A 173 1.77 9.53 -7.45
N LEU A 174 0.51 9.34 -7.09
CA LEU A 174 -0.46 10.44 -6.96
C LEU A 174 -0.02 11.50 -5.94
N PRO A 175 0.22 11.17 -4.65
CA PRO A 175 0.76 12.16 -3.72
C PRO A 175 2.19 12.56 -4.07
N GLY A 176 2.95 11.69 -4.73
CA GLY A 176 4.31 11.93 -5.17
C GLY A 176 4.45 13.12 -6.12
N LEU A 177 3.47 13.31 -7.01
CA LEU A 177 3.43 14.48 -7.90
C LEU A 177 3.39 15.81 -7.10
N ILE A 178 2.59 15.85 -6.04
CA ILE A 178 2.45 17.02 -5.18
C ILE A 178 3.71 17.17 -4.30
N ILE A 179 4.16 16.08 -3.68
CA ILE A 179 5.32 16.08 -2.78
C ILE A 179 6.58 16.51 -3.56
N ALA A 180 6.79 15.98 -4.77
CA ALA A 180 7.92 16.35 -5.61
C ALA A 180 7.95 17.85 -5.90
N GLY A 181 6.78 18.48 -6.15
CA GLY A 181 6.67 19.93 -6.32
C GLY A 181 7.06 20.71 -5.06
N ILE A 182 6.65 20.23 -3.88
CA ILE A 182 6.94 20.88 -2.59
C ILE A 182 8.42 20.78 -2.20
N VAL A 183 9.08 19.64 -2.49
CA VAL A 183 10.47 19.39 -2.06
C VAL A 183 11.50 19.80 -3.10
N SER A 184 11.10 20.08 -4.35
CA SER A 184 12.01 20.51 -5.40
C SER A 184 12.61 21.89 -5.09
N ARG A 185 13.88 22.04 -5.40
CA ARG A 185 14.63 23.29 -5.21
C ARG A 185 15.45 23.60 -6.45
N LYS A 186 15.45 24.88 -6.85
CA LYS A 186 16.35 25.38 -7.91
C LYS A 186 17.79 25.42 -7.39
N PRO A 187 18.80 25.29 -8.27
CA PRO A 187 20.19 25.55 -7.91
C PRO A 187 20.36 26.98 -7.38
N GLU A 188 21.13 27.13 -6.31
CA GLU A 188 21.55 28.45 -5.86
C GLU A 188 22.63 28.97 -6.80
N VAL A 189 22.29 29.94 -7.64
CA VAL A 189 23.26 30.65 -8.46
C VAL A 189 24.07 31.53 -7.52
N GLN A 190 25.34 31.20 -7.27
CA GLN A 190 26.27 32.14 -6.65
C GLN A 190 26.32 33.36 -7.58
N ASN A 191 25.80 34.50 -7.12
CA ASN A 191 26.13 35.77 -7.73
C ASN A 191 27.67 35.90 -7.65
N MET A 192 28.36 35.60 -8.75
CA MET A 192 29.73 36.05 -8.91
C MET A 192 29.62 37.56 -9.02
N GLU A 193 29.80 38.27 -7.92
CA GLU A 193 30.15 39.70 -7.94
C GLU A 193 31.48 39.79 -8.67
N PHE A 194 31.42 40.33 -9.90
CA PHE A 194 32.60 40.74 -10.67
C PHE A 194 33.11 42.09 -10.15
#